data_a248df987cb8788494645f2c3dfa6ea1
#
_entry.id   a248df987cb8788494645f2c3dfa6ea1
#
_cell.length_a   1.000
_cell.length_b   1.000
_cell.length_c   1.000
_cell.angle_alpha   90.00
_cell.angle_beta   90.00
_cell.angle_gamma   90.00
#
_symmetry.space_group_name_H-M   'P 1'
#
loop_
_entity.id
_entity.type
_entity.pdbx_description
1 polymer ?
#
loop_
_entity_poly.entity_id
_entity_poly.type
_entity_poly.pdbx_seq_one_letter_code
_entity_poly.pdbx_strand_id
1 'polypeptide(L)'
;LKSMLLLWTVFAVLSCDDLLEEKVYDFISPEQLGDSESAKSQLLTGTYNTIISSFIAPSSYLYLTNMDCDYASGASWAFGNVGAGNVSGFWGKDHLWQGCYTLIHRANLAISKISAMSNISQESKTDAIGQLSFLKAWAYFNLVRNYGGVPIFRKSISEGEDMNQPRASIPDVYTHIIELLKIGEGMYSKNNSAFI
;
A
#
# COMPACT_ATOMS: atom_id res chain seq x y z
N LEU A 1 56.97 -16.03 14.42
CA LEU A 1 55.64 -16.04 15.06
C LEU A 1 54.87 -14.74 14.81
N LYS A 2 55.45 -13.55 14.98
CA LYS A 2 54.79 -12.25 14.77
C LYS A 2 54.43 -12.04 13.28
N SER A 3 55.29 -12.43 12.31
CA SER A 3 55.00 -12.30 10.88
C SER A 3 53.92 -13.27 10.40
N MET A 4 53.77 -14.43 11.01
CA MET A 4 52.72 -15.41 10.72
C MET A 4 51.35 -14.96 11.23
N LEU A 5 51.34 -14.27 12.39
CA LEU A 5 50.13 -13.67 12.92
C LEU A 5 49.62 -12.52 12.04
N LEU A 6 50.57 -11.70 11.50
CA LEU A 6 50.21 -10.58 10.61
C LEU A 6 49.62 -11.07 9.26
N LEU A 7 50.12 -12.20 8.74
CA LEU A 7 49.58 -12.81 7.53
C LEU A 7 48.15 -13.35 7.74
N TRP A 8 47.84 -13.88 8.92
CA TRP A 8 46.53 -14.39 9.25
C TRP A 8 45.49 -13.28 9.41
N THR A 9 45.89 -12.11 9.93
CA THR A 9 44.97 -10.94 10.06
C THR A 9 44.68 -10.32 8.71
N VAL A 10 45.56 -10.34 7.75
CA VAL A 10 45.35 -9.84 6.37
C VAL A 10 44.34 -10.73 5.61
N PHE A 11 44.38 -12.06 5.83
CA PHE A 11 43.42 -12.99 5.22
C PHE A 11 42.00 -12.86 5.81
N ALA A 12 41.86 -12.44 7.06
CA ALA A 12 40.57 -12.29 7.71
C ALA A 12 39.77 -11.05 7.22
N VAL A 13 40.43 -10.05 6.61
CA VAL A 13 39.77 -8.86 6.05
C VAL A 13 39.40 -9.01 4.56
N LEU A 14 39.79 -10.10 3.90
CA LEU A 14 39.38 -10.45 2.54
C LEU A 14 38.15 -11.37 2.54
N SER A 15 37.31 -11.26 3.57
CA SER A 15 36.07 -12.01 3.68
C SER A 15 35.03 -11.48 2.69
N CYS A 16 34.70 -12.31 1.77
CA CYS A 16 33.68 -12.29 0.74
C CYS A 16 32.51 -11.31 0.96
N ASP A 17 32.50 -10.17 0.28
CA ASP A 17 31.31 -9.34 0.08
C ASP A 17 30.26 -10.12 -0.72
N ASP A 18 30.67 -10.97 -1.66
CA ASP A 18 29.80 -11.80 -2.52
C ASP A 18 28.92 -12.82 -1.75
N LEU A 19 29.33 -13.22 -0.54
CA LEU A 19 28.57 -14.19 0.27
C LEU A 19 27.43 -13.54 1.06
N LEU A 20 27.45 -12.22 1.18
CA LEU A 20 26.46 -11.43 1.88
C LEU A 20 25.49 -10.71 0.94
N GLU A 21 25.69 -10.81 -0.39
CA GLU A 21 24.69 -10.37 -1.35
C GLU A 21 23.49 -11.31 -1.31
N GLU A 22 22.40 -10.80 -0.74
CA GLU A 22 21.11 -11.49 -0.73
C GLU A 22 20.55 -11.55 -2.16
N LYS A 23 20.72 -12.68 -2.84
CA LYS A 23 20.06 -12.93 -4.13
C LYS A 23 18.63 -13.39 -3.86
N VAL A 24 17.70 -12.47 -4.00
CA VAL A 24 16.28 -12.78 -3.87
C VAL A 24 15.83 -13.55 -5.11
N TYR A 25 15.50 -14.84 -4.95
CA TYR A 25 15.03 -15.71 -6.04
C TYR A 25 13.51 -15.85 -6.08
N ASP A 26 12.82 -15.59 -4.97
CA ASP A 26 11.39 -15.91 -4.81
C ASP A 26 10.45 -14.72 -5.02
N PHE A 27 10.95 -13.49 -5.06
CA PHE A 27 10.17 -12.30 -5.38
C PHE A 27 11.02 -11.23 -6.08
N ILE A 28 10.38 -10.42 -6.90
CA ILE A 28 11.04 -9.29 -7.57
C ILE A 28 10.85 -8.06 -6.69
N SER A 29 11.95 -7.51 -6.17
CA SER A 29 11.87 -6.25 -5.42
C SER A 29 11.49 -5.08 -6.34
N PRO A 30 10.86 -4.01 -5.83
CA PRO A 30 10.54 -2.82 -6.64
C PRO A 30 11.76 -2.19 -7.33
N GLU A 31 12.96 -2.40 -6.78
CA GLU A 31 14.23 -1.94 -7.35
C GLU A 31 14.66 -2.77 -8.57
N GLN A 32 14.28 -4.05 -8.60
CA GLN A 32 14.60 -4.99 -9.67
C GLN A 32 13.61 -4.98 -10.83
N LEU A 33 12.44 -4.33 -10.66
CA LEU A 33 11.36 -4.32 -11.66
C LEU A 33 11.74 -3.67 -12.99
N GLY A 34 12.76 -2.82 -13.02
CA GLY A 34 13.19 -2.13 -14.22
C GLY A 34 12.23 -1.01 -14.68
N ASP A 35 12.44 -0.54 -15.92
CA ASP A 35 11.74 0.59 -16.52
C ASP A 35 11.04 0.12 -17.80
N SER A 36 9.82 -0.38 -17.67
CA SER A 36 9.02 -0.93 -18.79
C SER A 36 7.53 -0.95 -18.47
N GLU A 37 6.71 -1.10 -19.52
CA GLU A 37 5.26 -1.31 -19.39
C GLU A 37 4.91 -2.55 -18.55
N SER A 38 5.73 -3.59 -18.63
CA SER A 38 5.58 -4.79 -17.79
C SER A 38 5.80 -4.47 -16.30
N ALA A 39 6.86 -3.72 -15.99
CA ALA A 39 7.15 -3.28 -14.63
C ALA A 39 6.03 -2.41 -14.05
N LYS A 40 5.53 -1.45 -14.82
CA LYS A 40 4.35 -0.64 -14.47
C LYS A 40 3.14 -1.52 -14.15
N SER A 41 2.84 -2.49 -15.03
CA SER A 41 1.70 -3.40 -14.85
C SER A 41 1.85 -4.26 -13.61
N GLN A 42 3.05 -4.72 -13.27
CA GLN A 42 3.31 -5.48 -12.05
C GLN A 42 3.09 -4.63 -10.78
N LEU A 43 3.58 -3.38 -10.76
CA LEU A 43 3.35 -2.44 -9.65
C LEU A 43 1.86 -2.16 -9.45
N LEU A 44 1.14 -1.93 -10.53
CA LEU A 44 -0.30 -1.67 -10.52
C LEU A 44 -1.07 -2.90 -10.02
N THR A 45 -0.83 -4.07 -10.62
CA THR A 45 -1.48 -5.34 -10.25
C THR A 45 -1.16 -5.72 -8.80
N GLY A 46 0.10 -5.55 -8.36
CA GLY A 46 0.49 -5.79 -6.98
C GLY A 46 -0.24 -4.89 -5.98
N THR A 47 -0.52 -3.64 -6.38
CA THR A 47 -1.31 -2.72 -5.56
C THR A 47 -2.78 -3.13 -5.51
N TYR A 48 -3.41 -3.48 -6.64
CA TYR A 48 -4.77 -4.01 -6.69
C TYR A 48 -4.92 -5.31 -5.89
N ASN A 49 -3.94 -6.21 -5.97
CA ASN A 49 -3.94 -7.46 -5.20
C ASN A 49 -4.01 -7.24 -3.68
N THR A 50 -3.58 -6.06 -3.20
CA THR A 50 -3.71 -5.72 -1.78
C THR A 50 -5.17 -5.69 -1.33
N ILE A 51 -6.09 -5.30 -2.20
CA ILE A 51 -7.53 -5.30 -1.89
C ILE A 51 -7.98 -6.74 -1.60
N ILE A 52 -7.60 -7.69 -2.44
CA ILE A 52 -7.99 -9.09 -2.25
C ILE A 52 -7.31 -9.66 -1.00
N SER A 53 -6.00 -9.49 -0.87
CA SER A 53 -5.21 -10.13 0.19
C SER A 53 -5.42 -9.51 1.57
N SER A 54 -5.68 -8.20 1.66
CA SER A 54 -5.76 -7.50 2.93
C SER A 54 -7.18 -7.15 3.39
N PHE A 55 -8.16 -7.13 2.48
CA PHE A 55 -9.55 -6.78 2.80
C PHE A 55 -10.50 -7.97 2.60
N ILE A 56 -10.43 -8.66 1.46
CA ILE A 56 -11.39 -9.70 1.10
C ILE A 56 -10.99 -11.04 1.70
N ALA A 57 -9.75 -11.48 1.52
CA ALA A 57 -9.31 -12.80 1.98
C ALA A 57 -9.39 -12.97 3.52
N PRO A 58 -9.01 -11.97 4.35
CA PRO A 58 -9.26 -12.04 5.79
C PRO A 58 -10.73 -11.89 6.16
N SER A 59 -11.60 -11.57 5.19
CA SER A 59 -13.04 -11.30 5.37
C SER A 59 -13.37 -10.17 6.35
N SER A 60 -12.37 -9.51 6.91
CA SER A 60 -12.54 -8.49 7.96
C SER A 60 -13.36 -7.29 7.47
N TYR A 61 -13.15 -6.88 6.22
CA TYR A 61 -13.93 -5.80 5.62
C TYR A 61 -15.42 -6.16 5.53
N LEU A 62 -15.73 -7.35 5.02
CA LEU A 62 -17.10 -7.82 4.87
C LEU A 62 -17.79 -7.95 6.24
N TYR A 63 -17.09 -8.47 7.24
CA TYR A 63 -17.65 -8.62 8.57
C TYR A 63 -17.89 -7.27 9.25
N LEU A 64 -16.92 -6.36 9.22
CA LEU A 64 -17.09 -5.04 9.84
C LEU A 64 -18.16 -4.19 9.16
N THR A 65 -18.37 -4.36 7.86
CA THR A 65 -19.38 -3.56 7.12
C THR A 65 -20.77 -4.18 7.11
N ASN A 66 -20.89 -5.51 7.17
CA ASN A 66 -22.17 -6.20 7.05
C ASN A 66 -22.74 -6.70 8.40
N MET A 67 -21.87 -6.99 9.39
CA MET A 67 -22.31 -7.46 10.70
C MET A 67 -22.79 -6.32 11.62
N ASP A 68 -22.55 -5.08 11.24
CA ASP A 68 -23.04 -3.89 11.96
C ASP A 68 -24.40 -3.42 11.41
N CYS A 69 -25.19 -4.34 10.86
CA CYS A 69 -26.52 -4.08 10.30
C CYS A 69 -27.56 -5.02 10.91
N ASP A 70 -28.81 -4.57 10.91
CA ASP A 70 -29.95 -5.31 11.50
C ASP A 70 -30.29 -6.63 10.78
N TYR A 71 -29.85 -6.81 9.54
CA TYR A 71 -30.19 -7.98 8.71
C TYR A 71 -29.09 -9.07 8.70
N ALA A 72 -27.96 -8.83 9.32
CA ALA A 72 -26.86 -9.79 9.35
C ALA A 72 -26.45 -10.12 10.78
N SER A 73 -26.31 -11.42 11.07
CA SER A 73 -25.76 -11.90 12.34
C SER A 73 -24.75 -12.99 12.10
N GLY A 74 -23.71 -13.04 12.91
CA GLY A 74 -22.69 -14.07 12.84
C GLY A 74 -22.58 -14.83 14.14
N ALA A 75 -21.82 -15.93 14.11
CA ALA A 75 -21.57 -16.72 15.31
C ALA A 75 -20.80 -15.88 16.34
N SER A 76 -21.31 -15.78 17.54
CA SER A 76 -20.77 -14.92 18.61
C SER A 76 -19.30 -15.23 18.96
N TRP A 77 -18.89 -16.49 18.80
CA TRP A 77 -17.51 -16.93 19.03
C TRP A 77 -16.52 -16.39 17.96
N ALA A 78 -17.00 -16.10 16.76
CA ALA A 78 -16.18 -15.63 15.64
C ALA A 78 -16.19 -14.09 15.54
N PHE A 79 -17.31 -13.46 15.83
CA PHE A 79 -17.56 -12.04 15.54
C PHE A 79 -17.80 -11.18 16.79
N GLY A 80 -17.82 -11.82 17.97
CA GLY A 80 -18.13 -11.12 19.20
C GLY A 80 -19.48 -10.38 19.11
N ASN A 81 -19.51 -9.15 19.56
CA ASN A 81 -20.71 -8.30 19.53
C ASN A 81 -20.59 -7.18 18.46
N VAL A 82 -20.08 -7.50 17.26
CA VAL A 82 -19.88 -6.51 16.20
C VAL A 82 -21.19 -5.78 15.91
N GLY A 83 -22.27 -6.52 15.66
CA GLY A 83 -23.60 -5.95 15.42
C GLY A 83 -24.24 -5.22 16.61
N ALA A 84 -23.65 -5.28 17.81
CA ALA A 84 -24.01 -4.50 18.97
C ALA A 84 -23.09 -3.28 19.21
N GLY A 85 -22.28 -2.91 18.21
CA GLY A 85 -21.34 -1.80 18.29
C GLY A 85 -20.07 -2.09 19.12
N ASN A 86 -19.85 -3.34 19.55
CA ASN A 86 -18.66 -3.74 20.29
C ASN A 86 -17.72 -4.58 19.44
N VAL A 87 -16.76 -3.92 18.82
CA VAL A 87 -15.74 -4.56 17.98
C VAL A 87 -14.48 -4.98 18.75
N SER A 88 -14.41 -4.70 20.06
CA SER A 88 -13.16 -4.94 20.83
C SER A 88 -12.76 -6.41 20.88
N GLY A 89 -13.71 -7.32 20.88
CA GLY A 89 -13.49 -8.77 20.85
C GLY A 89 -13.33 -9.37 19.45
N PHE A 90 -13.47 -8.58 18.39
CA PHE A 90 -13.37 -9.09 17.03
C PHE A 90 -11.90 -9.26 16.62
N TRP A 91 -11.51 -10.47 16.28
CA TRP A 91 -10.14 -10.82 15.91
C TRP A 91 -9.63 -10.11 14.66
N GLY A 92 -10.51 -9.71 13.75
CA GLY A 92 -10.20 -9.00 12.50
C GLY A 92 -10.25 -7.47 12.59
N LYS A 93 -10.45 -6.90 13.78
CA LYS A 93 -10.65 -5.44 13.97
C LYS A 93 -9.51 -4.57 13.43
N ASP A 94 -8.28 -5.08 13.52
CA ASP A 94 -7.08 -4.34 13.09
C ASP A 94 -6.78 -4.54 11.59
N HIS A 95 -7.36 -5.55 10.95
CA HIS A 95 -7.07 -5.88 9.56
C HIS A 95 -7.52 -4.78 8.59
N LEU A 96 -8.64 -4.13 8.84
CA LEU A 96 -9.10 -3.02 8.00
C LEU A 96 -8.11 -1.84 8.06
N TRP A 97 -7.66 -1.48 9.25
CA TRP A 97 -6.64 -0.45 9.43
C TRP A 97 -5.34 -0.79 8.71
N GLN A 98 -4.80 -1.97 9.00
CA GLN A 98 -3.55 -2.44 8.39
C GLN A 98 -3.67 -2.57 6.87
N GLY A 99 -4.78 -3.11 6.38
CA GLY A 99 -5.05 -3.26 4.95
C GLY A 99 -5.09 -1.92 4.22
N CYS A 100 -5.79 -0.92 4.79
CA CYS A 100 -5.83 0.43 4.22
C CYS A 100 -4.44 1.06 4.14
N TYR A 101 -3.66 1.01 5.21
CA TYR A 101 -2.32 1.59 5.20
C TYR A 101 -1.33 0.81 4.33
N THR A 102 -1.46 -0.51 4.26
CA THR A 102 -0.69 -1.32 3.30
C THR A 102 -1.00 -0.90 1.85
N LEU A 103 -2.28 -0.68 1.53
CA LEU A 103 -2.69 -0.21 0.21
C LEU A 103 -2.14 1.20 -0.10
N ILE A 104 -2.25 2.13 0.85
CA ILE A 104 -1.72 3.49 0.72
C ILE A 104 -0.21 3.46 0.50
N HIS A 105 0.51 2.68 1.30
CA HIS A 105 1.96 2.56 1.18
C HIS A 105 2.40 1.98 -0.16
N ARG A 106 1.77 0.89 -0.61
CA ARG A 106 2.03 0.28 -1.92
C ARG A 106 1.72 1.23 -3.07
N ALA A 107 0.60 1.95 -2.99
CA ALA A 107 0.23 2.94 -4.00
C ALA A 107 1.22 4.11 -4.04
N ASN A 108 1.68 4.62 -2.89
CA ASN A 108 2.70 5.66 -2.84
C ASN A 108 4.02 5.19 -3.48
N LEU A 109 4.48 3.98 -3.16
CA LEU A 109 5.67 3.39 -3.75
C LEU A 109 5.53 3.21 -5.27
N ALA A 110 4.39 2.68 -5.73
CA ALA A 110 4.11 2.49 -7.14
C ALA A 110 4.05 3.83 -7.89
N ILE A 111 3.42 4.86 -7.35
CA ILE A 111 3.39 6.22 -7.93
C ILE A 111 4.81 6.77 -8.06
N SER A 112 5.62 6.68 -7.02
CA SER A 112 7.02 7.13 -7.03
C SER A 112 7.82 6.43 -8.14
N LYS A 113 7.77 5.11 -8.19
CA LYS A 113 8.50 4.31 -9.19
C LYS A 113 8.01 4.58 -10.61
N ILE A 114 6.69 4.58 -10.85
CA ILE A 114 6.11 4.83 -12.19
C ILE A 114 6.42 6.25 -12.68
N SER A 115 6.40 7.25 -11.78
CA SER A 115 6.74 8.63 -12.13
C SER A 115 8.19 8.76 -12.60
N ALA A 116 9.10 7.98 -12.04
CA ALA A 116 10.52 7.97 -12.38
C ALA A 116 10.86 7.18 -13.67
N MET A 117 9.95 6.33 -14.16
CA MET A 117 10.17 5.56 -15.40
C MET A 117 10.40 6.50 -16.59
N SER A 118 11.30 6.15 -17.50
CA SER A 118 11.61 6.92 -18.70
C SER A 118 11.19 6.20 -20.00
N ASN A 119 11.06 4.88 -19.96
CA ASN A 119 10.81 4.02 -21.12
C ASN A 119 9.32 3.72 -21.36
N ILE A 120 8.42 4.41 -20.68
CA ILE A 120 6.97 4.33 -20.90
C ILE A 120 6.39 5.70 -21.27
N SER A 121 5.27 5.71 -22.00
CA SER A 121 4.66 6.96 -22.42
C SER A 121 4.12 7.76 -21.25
N GLN A 122 4.04 9.08 -21.41
CA GLN A 122 3.44 9.96 -20.40
C GLN A 122 1.97 9.63 -20.17
N GLU A 123 1.24 9.22 -21.20
CA GLU A 123 -0.14 8.77 -21.11
C GLU A 123 -0.26 7.52 -20.23
N SER A 124 0.60 6.53 -20.44
CA SER A 124 0.66 5.30 -19.66
C SER A 124 0.96 5.55 -18.17
N LYS A 125 1.88 6.49 -17.87
CA LYS A 125 2.14 6.92 -16.50
C LYS A 125 0.92 7.57 -15.88
N THR A 126 0.32 8.50 -16.61
CA THR A 126 -0.84 9.28 -16.17
C THR A 126 -2.00 8.37 -15.80
N ASP A 127 -2.32 7.39 -16.65
CA ASP A 127 -3.36 6.41 -16.41
C ASP A 127 -3.08 5.60 -15.11
N ALA A 128 -1.88 5.06 -14.98
CA ALA A 128 -1.52 4.27 -13.79
C ALA A 128 -1.56 5.10 -12.50
N ILE A 129 -1.07 6.34 -12.52
CA ILE A 129 -1.12 7.25 -11.37
C ILE A 129 -2.56 7.61 -10.99
N GLY A 130 -3.43 7.78 -11.99
CA GLY A 130 -4.87 8.00 -11.76
C GLY A 130 -5.52 6.84 -11.02
N GLN A 131 -5.29 5.62 -11.47
CA GLN A 131 -5.80 4.41 -10.83
C GLN A 131 -5.26 4.27 -9.39
N LEU A 132 -3.97 4.47 -9.18
CA LEU A 132 -3.35 4.40 -7.84
C LEU A 132 -3.88 5.49 -6.90
N SER A 133 -4.14 6.70 -7.42
CA SER A 133 -4.74 7.79 -6.65
C SER A 133 -6.17 7.45 -6.23
N PHE A 134 -6.95 6.83 -7.11
CA PHE A 134 -8.28 6.32 -6.77
C PHE A 134 -8.21 5.26 -5.64
N LEU A 135 -7.29 4.30 -5.73
CA LEU A 135 -7.11 3.29 -4.70
C LEU A 135 -6.73 3.90 -3.33
N LYS A 136 -5.88 4.92 -3.33
CA LYS A 136 -5.56 5.68 -2.11
C LYS A 136 -6.80 6.40 -1.55
N ALA A 137 -7.56 7.06 -2.41
CA ALA A 137 -8.80 7.74 -2.01
C ALA A 137 -9.79 6.75 -1.37
N TRP A 138 -9.97 5.59 -1.98
CA TRP A 138 -10.80 4.51 -1.45
C TRP A 138 -10.33 4.00 -0.08
N ALA A 139 -9.02 3.83 0.10
CA ALA A 139 -8.46 3.43 1.39
C ALA A 139 -8.72 4.48 2.48
N TYR A 140 -8.45 5.77 2.20
CA TYR A 140 -8.72 6.85 3.14
C TYR A 140 -10.21 7.02 3.45
N PHE A 141 -11.08 6.79 2.48
CA PHE A 141 -12.52 6.81 2.69
C PHE A 141 -12.97 5.71 3.68
N ASN A 142 -12.42 4.51 3.57
CA ASN A 142 -12.69 3.45 4.55
C ASN A 142 -12.11 3.79 5.93
N LEU A 143 -10.91 4.37 5.98
CA LEU A 143 -10.29 4.78 7.24
C LEU A 143 -11.12 5.85 7.96
N VAL A 144 -11.48 6.94 7.27
CA VAL A 144 -12.18 8.06 7.91
C VAL A 144 -13.58 7.68 8.37
N ARG A 145 -14.28 6.81 7.63
CA ARG A 145 -15.62 6.33 8.01
C ARG A 145 -15.60 5.45 9.25
N ASN A 146 -14.57 4.64 9.44
CA ASN A 146 -14.51 3.67 10.52
C ASN A 146 -13.74 4.20 11.75
N TYR A 147 -12.76 5.11 11.55
CA TYR A 147 -11.84 5.54 12.62
C TYR A 147 -11.82 7.05 12.86
N GLY A 148 -12.60 7.83 12.11
CA GLY A 148 -12.58 9.30 12.18
C GLY A 148 -11.31 9.91 11.58
N GLY A 149 -10.74 10.92 12.23
CA GLY A 149 -9.47 11.49 11.80
C GLY A 149 -8.34 10.47 11.83
N VAL A 150 -7.46 10.47 10.81
CA VAL A 150 -6.39 9.48 10.63
C VAL A 150 -5.11 10.13 10.09
N PRO A 151 -3.92 9.54 10.31
CA PRO A 151 -2.68 10.01 9.68
C PRO A 151 -2.76 9.99 8.16
N ILE A 152 -2.23 11.04 7.50
CA ILE A 152 -2.18 11.16 6.04
C ILE A 152 -0.74 10.99 5.57
N PHE A 153 -0.47 9.94 4.80
CA PHE A 153 0.80 9.68 4.15
C PHE A 153 0.73 10.02 2.67
N ARG A 154 1.48 11.05 2.26
CA ARG A 154 1.42 11.59 0.89
C ARG A 154 2.44 10.96 -0.05
N LYS A 155 3.58 10.52 0.48
CA LYS A 155 4.74 10.00 -0.25
C LYS A 155 5.07 8.57 0.17
N SER A 156 6.04 7.97 -0.51
CA SER A 156 6.63 6.71 -0.05
C SER A 156 7.68 6.97 1.04
N ILE A 157 7.98 5.95 1.84
CA ILE A 157 9.06 6.01 2.85
C ILE A 157 10.40 6.32 2.18
N SER A 158 10.65 5.77 0.99
CA SER A 158 11.86 6.02 0.21
C SER A 158 12.01 7.48 -0.23
N GLU A 159 10.94 8.27 -0.23
CA GLU A 159 10.94 9.70 -0.50
C GLU A 159 10.98 10.55 0.78
N GLY A 160 11.26 9.93 1.92
CA GLY A 160 11.43 10.62 3.20
C GLY A 160 10.11 10.97 3.90
N GLU A 161 9.03 10.18 3.68
CA GLU A 161 7.79 10.35 4.45
C GLU A 161 8.05 10.05 5.93
N ASP A 162 7.65 10.97 6.80
CA ASP A 162 7.70 10.75 8.25
C ASP A 162 6.57 9.79 8.67
N MET A 163 6.93 8.67 9.26
CA MET A 163 5.98 7.67 9.73
C MET A 163 5.28 8.06 11.03
N ASN A 164 5.78 9.07 11.75
CA ASN A 164 5.18 9.56 12.99
C ASN A 164 4.19 10.72 12.73
N GLN A 165 3.27 10.53 11.80
CA GLN A 165 2.24 11.51 11.50
C GLN A 165 1.14 11.52 12.57
N PRO A 166 0.76 12.69 13.08
CA PRO A 166 -0.42 12.81 13.94
C PRO A 166 -1.69 12.51 13.14
N ARG A 167 -2.78 12.23 13.84
CA ARG A 167 -4.09 12.15 13.20
C ARG A 167 -4.48 13.51 12.61
N ALA A 168 -4.78 13.52 11.33
CA ALA A 168 -5.43 14.66 10.69
C ALA A 168 -6.91 14.76 11.11
N SER A 169 -7.48 15.93 11.00
CA SER A 169 -8.92 16.11 11.26
C SER A 169 -9.77 15.40 10.20
N ILE A 170 -11.02 15.05 10.54
CA ILE A 170 -11.97 14.46 9.59
C ILE A 170 -12.11 15.33 8.31
N PRO A 171 -12.30 16.67 8.40
CA PRO A 171 -12.36 17.52 7.21
C PRO A 171 -11.09 17.48 6.35
N ASP A 172 -9.91 17.41 6.97
CA ASP A 172 -8.63 17.36 6.24
C ASP A 172 -8.49 16.03 5.48
N VAL A 173 -8.93 14.91 6.10
CA VAL A 173 -8.93 13.61 5.42
C VAL A 173 -9.87 13.63 4.21
N TYR A 174 -11.08 14.17 4.34
CA TYR A 174 -12.00 14.30 3.20
C TYR A 174 -11.46 15.24 2.11
N THR A 175 -10.80 16.33 2.49
CA THR A 175 -10.13 17.22 1.55
C THR A 175 -9.07 16.45 0.76
N HIS A 176 -8.25 15.65 1.45
CA HIS A 176 -7.25 14.81 0.78
C HIS A 176 -7.86 13.75 -0.13
N ILE A 177 -8.96 13.11 0.27
CA ILE A 177 -9.71 12.17 -0.59
C ILE A 177 -10.16 12.87 -1.89
N ILE A 178 -10.73 14.07 -1.79
CA ILE A 178 -11.19 14.84 -2.96
C ILE A 178 -10.02 15.21 -3.88
N GLU A 179 -8.87 15.62 -3.31
CA GLU A 179 -7.64 15.87 -4.08
C GLU A 179 -7.23 14.64 -4.90
N LEU A 180 -7.19 13.47 -4.27
CA LEU A 180 -6.85 12.21 -4.93
C LEU A 180 -7.84 11.81 -6.03
N LEU A 181 -9.14 12.00 -5.79
CA LEU A 181 -10.18 11.71 -6.78
C LEU A 181 -10.09 12.65 -7.98
N LYS A 182 -9.78 13.94 -7.78
CA LYS A 182 -9.56 14.90 -8.88
C LYS A 182 -8.35 14.52 -9.73
N ILE A 183 -7.28 13.98 -9.14
CA ILE A 183 -6.16 13.42 -9.89
C ILE A 183 -6.66 12.26 -10.75
N GLY A 184 -7.42 11.33 -10.19
CA GLY A 184 -8.01 10.19 -10.90
C GLY A 184 -8.91 10.64 -12.07
N GLU A 185 -9.84 11.57 -11.81
CA GLU A 185 -10.77 12.11 -12.81
C GLU A 185 -10.05 12.79 -13.98
N GLY A 186 -9.09 13.68 -13.68
CA GLY A 186 -8.34 14.40 -14.71
C GLY A 186 -7.51 13.49 -15.62
N MET A 187 -7.22 12.28 -15.18
CA MET A 187 -6.49 11.27 -15.94
C MET A 187 -7.42 10.38 -16.76
N TYR A 188 -8.61 10.06 -16.25
CA TYR A 188 -9.64 9.28 -16.96
C TYR A 188 -10.27 10.04 -18.12
N SER A 189 -10.53 11.33 -17.97
CA SER A 189 -11.22 12.14 -18.99
C SER A 189 -10.42 12.32 -20.28
N LYS A 190 -9.09 12.13 -20.25
CA LYS A 190 -8.25 12.23 -21.46
C LYS A 190 -8.27 10.98 -22.32
N ASN A 191 -8.56 9.81 -21.76
CA ASN A 191 -8.47 8.51 -22.45
C ASN A 191 -9.82 7.89 -22.80
N ASN A 192 -10.93 8.41 -22.29
CA ASN A 192 -12.26 7.79 -22.42
C ASN A 192 -13.26 8.57 -23.29
N SER A 193 -12.81 9.26 -24.33
CA SER A 193 -13.73 9.69 -25.40
C SER A 193 -14.38 8.52 -26.18
N ALA A 194 -14.07 7.28 -25.83
CA ALA A 194 -14.60 6.06 -26.46
C ALA A 194 -15.75 5.39 -25.69
N PHE A 195 -16.14 5.91 -24.51
CA PHE A 195 -17.19 5.31 -23.66
C PHE A 195 -18.38 6.23 -23.35
N ILE A 196 -18.55 7.32 -24.10
CA ILE A 196 -19.76 8.16 -24.05
C ILE A 196 -20.50 8.05 -25.38
#